data_3a53b2afb7fb9a3fa667ae304c7c58e5
#
_entry.id   3a53b2afb7fb9a3fa667ae304c7c58e5
#
_cell.length_a   1.000
_cell.length_b   1.000
_cell.length_c   1.000
_cell.angle_alpha   90.00
_cell.angle_beta   90.00
_cell.angle_gamma   90.00
#
_symmetry.space_group_name_H-M   'P 1'
#
loop_
_entity.id
_entity.type
_entity.pdbx_description
1 polymer ?
#
loop_
_entity_poly.entity_id
_entity_poly.type
_entity_poly.pdbx_seq_one_letter_code
_entity_poly.pdbx_strand_id
1 'polypeptide(L)'
;MNEKKLENTSIYYWINDTKVGSAIIFIHPAFANHTCFEAQLDYFKDYRVITIDLIGHGKSIGKGSIEDTAIYIKKIMEKEKIDKINLVGVSVGAVLVQDFANKYPSKVSSLTCIGGYDNNNFDKELQKCNTKQQMKMMLKAVFSIKAFAEDNKKISAYTKEAQEKFYQMNLEFKKSSFRYYATLRKLVNKYKTSKRDYPLLIGVGEYDNDMAKKASVSWHESEPDSEYVEFSGAGHIVNMDTPEQFNKVLKKVIR
;
A
#
# COMPACT_ATOMS: atom_id res chain seq x y z
N MET A 1 19.02 5.61 1.98
CA MET A 1 18.06 5.89 0.89
C MET A 1 18.31 7.27 0.32
N ASN A 2 18.40 7.39 -1.00
CA ASN A 2 18.53 8.66 -1.70
C ASN A 2 17.14 9.19 -2.04
N GLU A 3 16.86 10.39 -1.55
CA GLU A 3 15.62 11.10 -1.88
C GLU A 3 15.69 11.64 -3.31
N LYS A 4 14.64 11.41 -4.08
CA LYS A 4 14.50 11.93 -5.43
C LYS A 4 13.10 12.49 -5.67
N LYS A 5 12.99 13.44 -6.56
CA LYS A 5 11.72 13.94 -7.08
C LYS A 5 11.51 13.46 -8.50
N LEU A 6 10.32 12.96 -8.79
CA LEU A 6 9.94 12.59 -10.16
C LEU A 6 9.66 13.86 -10.97
N GLU A 7 10.40 14.03 -12.08
CA GLU A 7 10.35 15.22 -12.91
C GLU A 7 8.94 15.55 -13.40
N ASN A 8 8.63 16.83 -13.44
CA ASN A 8 7.32 17.36 -13.84
C ASN A 8 6.14 16.84 -13.04
N THR A 9 6.39 16.37 -11.81
CA THR A 9 5.36 15.91 -10.86
C THR A 9 5.59 16.46 -9.47
N SER A 10 4.63 16.21 -8.56
CA SER A 10 4.78 16.49 -7.13
C SER A 10 5.22 15.25 -6.33
N ILE A 11 5.64 14.17 -7.01
CA ILE A 11 5.95 12.89 -6.38
C ILE A 11 7.40 12.84 -5.94
N TYR A 12 7.61 12.49 -4.66
CA TYR A 12 8.89 12.15 -4.07
C TYR A 12 8.97 10.64 -3.85
N TYR A 13 10.16 10.09 -4.08
CA TYR A 13 10.48 8.69 -3.84
C TYR A 13 11.90 8.55 -3.30
N TRP A 14 12.16 7.46 -2.62
CA TRP A 14 13.46 7.12 -2.04
C TRP A 14 13.94 5.81 -2.66
N ILE A 15 15.19 5.76 -3.01
CA ILE A 15 15.82 4.58 -3.60
C ILE A 15 17.19 4.35 -2.95
N ASN A 16 17.55 3.10 -2.68
CA ASN A 16 18.90 2.76 -2.25
C ASN A 16 19.88 2.71 -3.43
N ASP A 17 21.18 2.65 -3.11
CA ASP A 17 22.25 2.65 -4.12
C ASP A 17 22.46 1.27 -4.79
N THR A 18 21.77 0.23 -4.30
CA THR A 18 21.86 -1.12 -4.85
C THR A 18 21.35 -1.15 -6.28
N LYS A 19 22.24 -1.51 -7.23
CA LYS A 19 21.93 -1.56 -8.66
C LYS A 19 21.76 -2.99 -9.19
N VAL A 20 22.08 -3.97 -8.36
CA VAL A 20 22.07 -5.39 -8.70
C VAL A 20 20.94 -6.07 -7.94
N GLY A 21 20.28 -7.04 -8.58
CA GLY A 21 19.19 -7.80 -7.97
C GLY A 21 17.81 -7.31 -8.38
N SER A 22 16.80 -7.98 -7.86
CA SER A 22 15.38 -7.65 -8.11
C SER A 22 15.01 -6.33 -7.48
N ALA A 23 14.23 -5.53 -8.19
CA ALA A 23 13.69 -4.28 -7.66
C ALA A 23 12.39 -4.53 -6.87
N ILE A 24 12.22 -3.82 -5.76
CA ILE A 24 11.03 -3.86 -4.91
C ILE A 24 10.52 -2.43 -4.75
N ILE A 25 9.23 -2.22 -4.94
CA ILE A 25 8.59 -0.96 -4.58
C ILE A 25 7.55 -1.17 -3.49
N PHE A 26 7.62 -0.36 -2.44
CA PHE A 26 6.69 -0.34 -1.33
C PHE A 26 5.76 0.87 -1.43
N ILE A 27 4.46 0.62 -1.38
CA ILE A 27 3.39 1.64 -1.43
C ILE A 27 2.64 1.63 -0.11
N HIS A 28 2.70 2.75 0.60
CA HIS A 28 2.21 2.91 1.96
C HIS A 28 0.68 2.96 2.06
N PRO A 29 0.10 2.66 3.25
CA PRO A 29 -1.32 2.82 3.53
C PRO A 29 -1.75 4.29 3.57
N ALA A 30 -3.05 4.53 3.60
CA ALA A 30 -3.59 5.86 3.84
C ALA A 30 -3.03 6.46 5.15
N PHE A 31 -2.83 7.79 5.16
CA PHE A 31 -2.38 8.55 6.34
C PHE A 31 -0.96 8.23 6.82
N ALA A 32 -0.20 7.41 6.07
CA ALA A 32 1.22 7.15 6.29
C ALA A 32 2.10 7.92 5.30
N ASN A 33 3.38 7.63 5.31
CA ASN A 33 4.37 8.07 4.35
C ASN A 33 5.43 6.96 4.16
N HIS A 34 6.46 7.20 3.37
CA HIS A 34 7.52 6.23 3.07
C HIS A 34 8.21 5.64 4.30
N THR A 35 8.24 6.34 5.45
CA THR A 35 8.93 5.87 6.66
C THR A 35 8.24 4.68 7.33
N CYS A 36 6.98 4.38 6.97
CA CYS A 36 6.31 3.19 7.49
C CYS A 36 6.98 1.86 7.08
N PHE A 37 7.96 1.91 6.16
CA PHE A 37 8.71 0.76 5.68
C PHE A 37 10.16 0.68 6.20
N GLU A 38 10.55 1.46 7.20
CA GLU A 38 11.93 1.48 7.71
C GLU A 38 12.49 0.09 7.99
N ALA A 39 11.73 -0.78 8.68
CA ALA A 39 12.15 -2.15 8.99
C ALA A 39 12.30 -3.04 7.72
N GLN A 40 11.58 -2.72 6.65
CA GLN A 40 11.72 -3.40 5.35
C GLN A 40 12.98 -2.93 4.62
N LEU A 41 13.30 -1.63 4.71
CA LEU A 41 14.49 -1.07 4.05
C LEU A 41 15.77 -1.73 4.55
N ASP A 42 15.91 -1.92 5.86
CA ASP A 42 17.08 -2.56 6.45
C ASP A 42 17.18 -4.05 6.06
N TYR A 43 16.05 -4.75 6.08
CA TYR A 43 16.00 -6.18 5.77
C TYR A 43 16.31 -6.47 4.29
N PHE A 44 15.80 -5.63 3.39
CA PHE A 44 15.96 -5.78 1.94
C PHE A 44 17.09 -4.91 1.35
N LYS A 45 18.07 -4.48 2.16
CA LYS A 45 19.16 -3.59 1.70
C LYS A 45 19.97 -4.11 0.52
N ASP A 46 20.03 -5.42 0.33
CA ASP A 46 20.72 -6.08 -0.78
C ASP A 46 19.89 -6.13 -2.08
N TYR A 47 18.62 -5.75 -2.00
CA TYR A 47 17.71 -5.54 -3.13
C TYR A 47 17.71 -4.08 -3.55
N ARG A 48 17.26 -3.81 -4.77
CA ARG A 48 16.99 -2.44 -5.19
C ARG A 48 15.65 -1.98 -4.64
N VAL A 49 15.64 -1.29 -3.53
CA VAL A 49 14.42 -0.90 -2.80
C VAL A 49 13.99 0.51 -3.13
N ILE A 50 12.71 0.67 -3.42
CA ILE A 50 12.05 1.95 -3.68
C ILE A 50 10.87 2.11 -2.72
N THR A 51 10.73 3.30 -2.14
CA THR A 51 9.53 3.75 -1.45
C THR A 51 9.05 5.06 -2.05
N ILE A 52 7.76 5.32 -2.00
CA ILE A 52 7.16 6.53 -2.58
C ILE A 52 6.24 7.17 -1.54
N ASP A 53 6.22 8.49 -1.46
CA ASP A 53 5.10 9.19 -0.85
C ASP A 53 3.99 9.35 -1.87
N LEU A 54 2.82 8.81 -1.58
CA LEU A 54 1.63 9.00 -2.41
C LEU A 54 1.26 10.48 -2.49
N ILE A 55 0.66 10.89 -3.61
CA ILE A 55 0.19 12.28 -3.74
C ILE A 55 -0.72 12.64 -2.56
N GLY A 56 -0.44 13.77 -1.94
CA GLY A 56 -1.13 14.24 -0.73
C GLY A 56 -0.53 13.73 0.59
N HIS A 57 0.56 12.95 0.56
CA HIS A 57 1.24 12.41 1.74
C HIS A 57 2.70 12.84 1.79
N GLY A 58 3.27 12.85 2.98
CA GLY A 58 4.67 13.16 3.21
C GLY A 58 5.14 14.39 2.43
N LYS A 59 6.16 14.23 1.59
CA LYS A 59 6.70 15.29 0.73
C LYS A 59 5.94 15.47 -0.59
N SER A 60 5.10 14.52 -1.00
CA SER A 60 4.37 14.53 -2.28
C SER A 60 3.11 15.40 -2.24
N ILE A 61 3.28 16.69 -1.91
CA ILE A 61 2.18 17.67 -1.83
C ILE A 61 2.17 18.55 -3.08
N GLY A 62 1.04 18.64 -3.77
CA GLY A 62 0.92 19.52 -4.94
C GLY A 62 -0.11 19.05 -5.96
N LYS A 63 0.20 19.24 -7.26
CA LYS A 63 -0.68 18.82 -8.37
C LYS A 63 -0.50 17.33 -8.67
N GLY A 64 -1.59 16.64 -8.95
CA GLY A 64 -1.61 15.22 -9.31
C GLY A 64 -2.87 14.52 -8.81
N SER A 65 -3.00 13.24 -9.14
CA SER A 65 -4.09 12.38 -8.68
C SER A 65 -3.52 11.08 -8.11
N ILE A 66 -4.18 10.51 -7.11
CA ILE A 66 -3.80 9.21 -6.55
C ILE A 66 -4.05 8.08 -7.55
N GLU A 67 -5.02 8.23 -8.44
CA GLU A 67 -5.30 7.29 -9.53
C GLU A 67 -4.16 7.22 -10.58
N ASP A 68 -3.26 8.22 -10.59
CA ASP A 68 -2.10 8.24 -11.48
C ASP A 68 -0.89 7.49 -10.91
N THR A 69 -1.01 6.87 -9.73
CA THR A 69 0.11 6.17 -9.07
C THR A 69 0.75 5.11 -9.99
N ALA A 70 -0.04 4.37 -10.76
CA ALA A 70 0.49 3.42 -11.73
C ALA A 70 1.39 4.10 -12.79
N ILE A 71 1.06 5.32 -13.22
CA ILE A 71 1.87 6.11 -14.15
C ILE A 71 3.15 6.59 -13.45
N TYR A 72 3.06 7.01 -12.19
CA TYR A 72 4.24 7.44 -11.42
C TYR A 72 5.22 6.29 -11.21
N ILE A 73 4.74 5.10 -10.83
CA ILE A 73 5.57 3.89 -10.70
C ILE A 73 6.27 3.59 -12.03
N LYS A 74 5.53 3.61 -13.15
CA LYS A 74 6.08 3.36 -14.49
C LYS A 74 7.21 4.34 -14.84
N LYS A 75 7.00 5.66 -14.58
CA LYS A 75 8.01 6.69 -14.83
C LYS A 75 9.25 6.53 -13.92
N ILE A 76 9.07 6.12 -12.65
CA ILE A 76 10.18 5.81 -11.74
C ILE A 76 10.98 4.63 -12.30
N MET A 77 10.32 3.54 -12.73
CA MET A 77 10.99 2.39 -13.34
C MET A 77 11.81 2.80 -14.57
N GLU A 78 11.26 3.62 -15.45
CA GLU A 78 11.96 4.13 -16.65
C GLU A 78 13.19 4.96 -16.26
N LYS A 79 13.05 5.91 -15.36
CA LYS A 79 14.14 6.77 -14.87
C LYS A 79 15.25 5.96 -14.21
N GLU A 80 14.89 4.94 -13.45
CA GLU A 80 15.82 4.09 -12.72
C GLU A 80 16.28 2.87 -13.54
N LYS A 81 15.84 2.73 -14.79
CA LYS A 81 16.18 1.61 -15.70
C LYS A 81 15.83 0.24 -15.12
N ILE A 82 14.62 0.13 -14.56
CA ILE A 82 14.06 -1.10 -14.00
C ILE A 82 13.11 -1.70 -15.04
N ASP A 83 13.35 -2.94 -15.44
CA ASP A 83 12.50 -3.63 -16.42
C ASP A 83 11.28 -4.26 -15.76
N LYS A 84 11.48 -5.04 -14.69
CA LYS A 84 10.41 -5.65 -13.89
C LYS A 84 10.57 -5.32 -12.42
N ILE A 85 9.45 -5.31 -11.69
CA ILE A 85 9.43 -4.90 -10.29
C ILE A 85 8.53 -5.79 -9.43
N ASN A 86 8.96 -6.06 -8.21
CA ASN A 86 8.13 -6.66 -7.17
C ASN A 86 7.32 -5.55 -6.51
N LEU A 87 6.01 -5.68 -6.54
CA LEU A 87 5.05 -4.69 -6.04
C LEU A 87 4.59 -5.09 -4.64
N VAL A 88 4.68 -4.19 -3.68
CA VAL A 88 4.22 -4.39 -2.31
C VAL A 88 3.33 -3.22 -1.91
N GLY A 89 2.07 -3.49 -1.61
CA GLY A 89 1.12 -2.48 -1.17
C GLY A 89 0.40 -2.85 0.11
N VAL A 90 0.23 -1.88 1.00
CA VAL A 90 -0.53 -2.04 2.25
C VAL A 90 -1.78 -1.17 2.18
N SER A 91 -2.96 -1.74 2.44
CA SER A 91 -4.24 -1.03 2.46
C SER A 91 -4.51 -0.29 1.13
N VAL A 92 -4.61 1.03 1.11
CA VAL A 92 -4.75 1.81 -0.13
C VAL A 92 -3.59 1.54 -1.09
N GLY A 93 -2.39 1.27 -0.57
CA GLY A 93 -1.25 0.83 -1.38
C GLY A 93 -1.53 -0.46 -2.15
N ALA A 94 -2.25 -1.41 -1.53
CA ALA A 94 -2.66 -2.65 -2.19
C ALA A 94 -3.59 -2.40 -3.39
N VAL A 95 -4.51 -1.42 -3.27
CA VAL A 95 -5.36 -0.99 -4.40
C VAL A 95 -4.52 -0.42 -5.55
N LEU A 96 -3.52 0.38 -5.23
CA LEU A 96 -2.70 1.09 -6.22
C LEU A 96 -1.71 0.18 -6.95
N VAL A 97 -1.10 -0.79 -6.24
CA VAL A 97 -0.21 -1.77 -6.88
C VAL A 97 -0.98 -2.75 -7.78
N GLN A 98 -2.23 -3.06 -7.45
CA GLN A 98 -3.10 -3.84 -8.33
C GLN A 98 -3.44 -3.07 -9.62
N ASP A 99 -3.75 -1.75 -9.54
CA ASP A 99 -3.96 -0.93 -10.75
C ASP A 99 -2.73 -0.94 -11.66
N PHE A 100 -1.52 -0.82 -11.07
CA PHE A 100 -0.28 -0.97 -11.83
C PHE A 100 -0.17 -2.34 -12.48
N ALA A 101 -0.40 -3.41 -11.72
CA ALA A 101 -0.26 -4.78 -12.19
C ALA A 101 -1.27 -5.11 -13.31
N ASN A 102 -2.49 -4.60 -13.22
CA ASN A 102 -3.49 -4.73 -14.28
C ASN A 102 -3.12 -3.93 -15.55
N LYS A 103 -2.53 -2.74 -15.38
CA LYS A 103 -2.19 -1.85 -16.49
C LYS A 103 -0.90 -2.26 -17.20
N TYR A 104 0.06 -2.81 -16.46
CA TYR A 104 1.41 -3.16 -16.95
C TYR A 104 1.84 -4.57 -16.51
N PRO A 105 1.08 -5.64 -16.83
CA PRO A 105 1.34 -6.98 -16.30
C PRO A 105 2.74 -7.51 -16.66
N SER A 106 3.25 -7.20 -17.85
CA SER A 106 4.61 -7.61 -18.27
C SER A 106 5.74 -6.98 -17.46
N LYS A 107 5.47 -5.93 -16.67
CA LYS A 107 6.44 -5.25 -15.80
C LYS A 107 6.43 -5.76 -14.36
N VAL A 108 5.59 -6.73 -14.05
CA VAL A 108 5.44 -7.28 -12.69
C VAL A 108 6.28 -8.53 -12.53
N SER A 109 7.09 -8.58 -11.46
CA SER A 109 7.80 -9.79 -11.02
C SER A 109 6.99 -10.57 -9.99
N SER A 110 6.39 -9.86 -9.02
CA SER A 110 5.45 -10.39 -8.04
C SER A 110 4.53 -9.29 -7.53
N LEU A 111 3.39 -9.67 -6.96
CA LEU A 111 2.40 -8.77 -6.37
C LEU A 111 2.10 -9.19 -4.93
N THR A 112 2.28 -8.28 -3.98
CA THR A 112 1.94 -8.46 -2.56
C THR A 112 0.95 -7.40 -2.13
N CYS A 113 -0.20 -7.84 -1.63
CA CYS A 113 -1.31 -7.00 -1.18
C CYS A 113 -1.68 -7.32 0.27
N ILE A 114 -1.48 -6.36 1.17
CA ILE A 114 -1.76 -6.51 2.60
C ILE A 114 -2.96 -5.65 3.00
N GLY A 115 -3.94 -6.26 3.68
CA GLY A 115 -5.13 -5.55 4.15
C GLY A 115 -5.96 -4.94 3.01
N GLY A 116 -5.88 -5.55 1.83
CA GLY A 116 -6.57 -5.13 0.61
C GLY A 116 -7.78 -6.00 0.27
N TYR A 117 -8.27 -5.81 -0.94
CA TYR A 117 -9.34 -6.58 -1.57
C TYR A 117 -9.05 -6.72 -3.05
N ASP A 118 -9.73 -7.64 -3.74
CA ASP A 118 -9.64 -7.72 -5.20
C ASP A 118 -10.26 -6.49 -5.86
N ASN A 119 -9.43 -5.66 -6.49
CA ASN A 119 -9.90 -4.48 -7.21
C ASN A 119 -10.80 -4.82 -8.41
N ASN A 120 -10.66 -6.01 -8.97
CA ASN A 120 -11.37 -6.41 -10.19
C ASN A 120 -12.72 -7.06 -9.90
N ASN A 121 -12.92 -7.51 -8.65
CA ASN A 121 -14.13 -8.20 -8.22
C ASN A 121 -14.53 -7.80 -6.79
N PHE A 122 -14.59 -6.50 -6.53
CA PHE A 122 -14.94 -5.99 -5.21
C PHE A 122 -16.46 -5.97 -5.01
N ASP A 123 -16.92 -6.62 -3.95
CA ASP A 123 -18.34 -6.73 -3.60
C ASP A 123 -18.97 -5.35 -3.32
N LYS A 124 -20.17 -5.10 -3.89
CA LYS A 124 -20.87 -3.80 -3.79
C LYS A 124 -21.34 -3.49 -2.36
N GLU A 125 -21.71 -4.48 -1.57
CA GLU A 125 -22.15 -4.25 -0.19
C GLU A 125 -20.95 -3.92 0.70
N LEU A 126 -19.82 -4.62 0.55
CA LEU A 126 -18.56 -4.28 1.19
C LEU A 126 -18.09 -2.88 0.78
N GLN A 127 -18.27 -2.50 -0.47
CA GLN A 127 -17.95 -1.14 -0.96
C GLN A 127 -18.77 -0.06 -0.27
N LYS A 128 -20.07 -0.27 -0.08
CA LYS A 128 -20.94 0.69 0.63
C LYS A 128 -20.56 0.83 2.11
N CYS A 129 -20.29 -0.28 2.80
CA CYS A 129 -19.85 -0.28 4.20
C CYS A 129 -18.53 0.46 4.36
N ASN A 130 -17.55 0.19 3.50
CA ASN A 130 -16.24 0.85 3.49
C ASN A 130 -16.39 2.37 3.26
N THR A 131 -17.20 2.78 2.30
CA THR A 131 -17.44 4.21 2.00
C THR A 131 -18.02 4.94 3.21
N LYS A 132 -19.00 4.34 3.92
CA LYS A 132 -19.62 4.93 5.11
C LYS A 132 -18.61 5.10 6.25
N GLN A 133 -17.78 4.11 6.49
CA GLN A 133 -16.73 4.16 7.50
C GLN A 133 -15.68 5.22 7.18
N GLN A 134 -15.21 5.27 5.93
CA GLN A 134 -14.25 6.29 5.47
C GLN A 134 -14.82 7.70 5.61
N MET A 135 -16.08 7.92 5.27
CA MET A 135 -16.72 9.23 5.42
C MET A 135 -16.79 9.67 6.89
N LYS A 136 -17.12 8.76 7.81
CA LYS A 136 -17.12 9.04 9.26
C LYS A 136 -15.71 9.43 9.75
N MET A 137 -14.69 8.73 9.30
CA MET A 137 -13.30 9.03 9.65
C MET A 137 -12.84 10.38 9.07
N MET A 138 -13.20 10.67 7.83
CA MET A 138 -12.90 11.97 7.19
C MET A 138 -13.53 13.12 7.96
N LEU A 139 -14.81 13.02 8.34
CA LEU A 139 -15.49 14.06 9.15
C LEU A 139 -14.73 14.28 10.46
N LYS A 140 -14.35 13.21 11.16
CA LYS A 140 -13.58 13.32 12.41
C LYS A 140 -12.27 14.07 12.21
N ALA A 141 -11.51 13.75 11.14
CA ALA A 141 -10.26 14.40 10.82
C ALA A 141 -10.42 15.89 10.45
N VAL A 142 -11.54 16.27 9.83
CA VAL A 142 -11.86 17.67 9.53
C VAL A 142 -12.01 18.47 10.82
N PHE A 143 -12.67 17.92 11.85
CA PHE A 143 -12.84 18.61 13.15
C PHE A 143 -11.57 18.58 13.99
N SER A 144 -10.90 17.41 14.11
CA SER A 144 -9.69 17.25 14.91
C SER A 144 -8.80 16.17 14.34
N ILE A 145 -7.65 16.57 13.78
CA ILE A 145 -6.64 15.62 13.30
C ILE A 145 -6.06 14.76 14.44
N LYS A 146 -5.92 15.33 15.65
CA LYS A 146 -5.46 14.58 16.83
C LYS A 146 -6.45 13.49 17.23
N ALA A 147 -7.75 13.83 17.34
CA ALA A 147 -8.77 12.85 17.69
C ALA A 147 -8.93 11.76 16.61
N PHE A 148 -8.76 12.13 15.34
CA PHE A 148 -8.70 11.18 14.23
C PHE A 148 -7.48 10.25 14.38
N ALA A 149 -6.29 10.80 14.60
CA ALA A 149 -5.05 10.04 14.73
C ALA A 149 -5.10 9.06 15.92
N GLU A 150 -5.67 9.48 17.06
CA GLU A 150 -5.85 8.62 18.24
C GLU A 150 -6.74 7.41 17.97
N ASP A 151 -7.82 7.57 17.21
CA ASP A 151 -8.68 6.45 16.85
C ASP A 151 -8.06 5.60 15.76
N ASN A 152 -7.49 6.26 14.72
CA ASN A 152 -6.96 5.57 13.56
C ASN A 152 -5.79 4.66 13.92
N LYS A 153 -4.88 5.07 14.83
CA LYS A 153 -3.78 4.22 15.29
C LYS A 153 -4.26 2.92 15.93
N LYS A 154 -5.35 2.99 16.72
CA LYS A 154 -5.92 1.83 17.43
C LYS A 154 -6.65 0.87 16.50
N ILE A 155 -7.25 1.40 15.44
CA ILE A 155 -7.96 0.61 14.42
C ILE A 155 -6.97 -0.06 13.46
N SER A 156 -5.85 0.63 13.18
CA SER A 156 -4.91 0.21 12.13
C SER A 156 -3.72 -0.61 12.65
N ALA A 157 -3.28 -0.40 13.89
CA ALA A 157 -2.14 -1.10 14.46
C ALA A 157 -2.49 -1.82 15.75
N TYR A 158 -1.90 -3.00 15.92
CA TYR A 158 -2.07 -3.82 17.12
C TYR A 158 -1.03 -3.49 18.19
N THR A 159 0.24 -3.41 17.81
CA THR A 159 1.34 -3.15 18.73
C THR A 159 1.44 -1.68 19.13
N LYS A 160 1.87 -1.42 20.36
CA LYS A 160 2.02 -0.04 20.87
C LYS A 160 3.04 0.76 20.06
N GLU A 161 4.13 0.11 19.64
CA GLU A 161 5.17 0.75 18.85
C GLU A 161 4.64 1.18 17.48
N ALA A 162 3.95 0.29 16.75
CA ALA A 162 3.34 0.62 15.47
C ALA A 162 2.24 1.68 15.62
N GLN A 163 1.42 1.61 16.70
CA GLN A 163 0.42 2.63 17.00
C GLN A 163 1.04 4.02 17.15
N GLU A 164 2.14 4.15 17.89
CA GLU A 164 2.77 5.45 18.11
C GLU A 164 3.43 6.00 16.84
N LYS A 165 4.18 5.17 16.11
CA LYS A 165 4.75 5.57 14.81
C LYS A 165 3.67 6.01 13.82
N PHE A 166 2.58 5.24 13.72
CA PHE A 166 1.48 5.56 12.81
C PHE A 166 0.72 6.82 13.25
N TYR A 167 0.57 7.04 14.56
CA TYR A 167 -0.01 8.26 15.10
C TYR A 167 0.75 9.52 14.64
N GLN A 168 2.08 9.51 14.74
CA GLN A 168 2.91 10.63 14.30
C GLN A 168 2.73 10.90 12.79
N MET A 169 2.72 9.86 11.95
CA MET A 169 2.45 10.01 10.52
C MET A 169 1.05 10.61 10.24
N ASN A 170 0.04 10.19 11.00
CA ASN A 170 -1.31 10.71 10.87
C ASN A 170 -1.40 12.20 11.24
N LEU A 171 -0.61 12.68 12.22
CA LEU A 171 -0.56 14.10 12.58
C LEU A 171 0.02 14.98 11.46
N GLU A 172 0.94 14.44 10.66
CA GLU A 172 1.54 15.12 9.51
C GLU A 172 0.58 15.22 8.31
N PHE A 173 -0.48 14.40 8.30
CA PHE A 173 -1.43 14.37 7.18
C PHE A 173 -2.25 15.65 7.08
N LYS A 174 -2.20 16.31 5.93
CA LYS A 174 -2.89 17.58 5.70
C LYS A 174 -4.37 17.33 5.36
N LYS A 175 -5.28 18.04 6.03
CA LYS A 175 -6.73 17.95 5.76
C LYS A 175 -7.07 18.18 4.27
N SER A 176 -6.36 19.08 3.60
CA SER A 176 -6.55 19.32 2.15
C SER A 176 -6.24 18.10 1.27
N SER A 177 -5.52 17.10 1.80
CA SER A 177 -5.13 15.89 1.08
C SER A 177 -6.26 14.87 0.96
N PHE A 178 -7.34 15.00 1.72
CA PHE A 178 -8.53 14.14 1.56
C PHE A 178 -9.11 14.17 0.14
N ARG A 179 -8.97 15.28 -0.57
CA ARG A 179 -9.43 15.43 -1.96
C ARG A 179 -8.84 14.37 -2.91
N TYR A 180 -7.63 13.87 -2.63
CA TYR A 180 -6.95 12.89 -3.49
C TYR A 180 -7.63 11.51 -3.42
N TYR A 181 -8.29 11.17 -2.31
CA TYR A 181 -8.99 9.89 -2.18
C TYR A 181 -10.30 9.83 -2.98
N ALA A 182 -10.87 10.96 -3.39
CA ALA A 182 -12.13 11.01 -4.13
C ALA A 182 -12.11 10.20 -5.44
N THR A 183 -10.92 9.98 -6.01
CA THR A 183 -10.74 9.27 -7.28
C THR A 183 -10.44 7.78 -7.12
N LEU A 184 -10.13 7.29 -5.90
CA LEU A 184 -9.81 5.87 -5.66
C LEU A 184 -10.91 4.92 -6.14
N ARG A 185 -12.19 5.30 -5.99
CA ARG A 185 -13.33 4.50 -6.47
C ARG A 185 -13.27 4.16 -7.96
N LYS A 186 -12.55 4.96 -8.76
CA LYS A 186 -12.39 4.72 -10.20
C LYS A 186 -11.48 3.54 -10.50
N LEU A 187 -10.70 3.07 -9.52
CA LEU A 187 -9.78 1.94 -9.64
C LEU A 187 -10.47 0.60 -9.30
N VAL A 188 -11.66 0.66 -8.70
CA VAL A 188 -12.41 -0.52 -8.28
C VAL A 188 -13.33 -0.98 -9.41
N ASN A 189 -13.32 -2.29 -9.70
CA ASN A 189 -14.07 -2.92 -10.81
C ASN A 189 -13.79 -2.28 -12.18
N LYS A 190 -12.56 -1.74 -12.34
CA LYS A 190 -12.11 -1.09 -13.58
C LYS A 190 -11.65 -2.10 -14.62
N TYR A 191 -11.04 -3.20 -14.18
CA TYR A 191 -10.53 -4.26 -15.03
C TYR A 191 -11.32 -5.54 -14.79
N LYS A 192 -11.29 -6.46 -15.77
CA LYS A 192 -11.77 -7.83 -15.58
C LYS A 192 -10.64 -8.66 -14.99
N THR A 193 -10.99 -9.57 -14.09
CA THR A 193 -10.04 -10.56 -13.57
C THR A 193 -9.46 -11.37 -14.73
N SER A 194 -8.14 -11.47 -14.78
CA SER A 194 -7.41 -12.28 -15.75
C SER A 194 -6.38 -13.13 -15.02
N LYS A 195 -6.00 -14.28 -15.60
CA LYS A 195 -4.92 -15.10 -15.05
C LYS A 195 -3.64 -14.27 -14.94
N ARG A 196 -2.95 -14.37 -13.81
CA ARG A 196 -1.67 -13.70 -13.55
C ARG A 196 -0.51 -14.64 -13.89
N ASP A 197 0.50 -14.10 -14.55
CA ASP A 197 1.75 -14.85 -14.87
C ASP A 197 2.85 -14.60 -13.82
N TYR A 198 2.49 -14.01 -12.67
CA TYR A 198 3.40 -13.68 -11.58
C TYR A 198 2.79 -14.08 -10.23
N PRO A 199 3.61 -14.40 -9.22
CA PRO A 199 3.13 -14.74 -7.89
C PRO A 199 2.31 -13.61 -7.27
N LEU A 200 1.21 -14.00 -6.58
CA LEU A 200 0.37 -13.11 -5.78
C LEU A 200 0.38 -13.58 -4.33
N LEU A 201 0.77 -12.66 -3.42
CA LEU A 201 0.60 -12.82 -1.98
C LEU A 201 -0.54 -11.92 -1.49
N ILE A 202 -1.53 -12.52 -0.86
CA ILE A 202 -2.62 -11.85 -0.17
C ILE A 202 -2.38 -12.00 1.33
N GLY A 203 -2.24 -10.89 2.05
CA GLY A 203 -1.98 -10.91 3.47
C GLY A 203 -2.95 -10.05 4.27
N VAL A 204 -3.23 -10.47 5.51
CA VAL A 204 -4.08 -9.74 6.45
C VAL A 204 -3.58 -9.95 7.87
N GLY A 205 -3.77 -8.99 8.76
CA GLY A 205 -3.42 -9.16 10.18
C GLY A 205 -4.51 -9.95 10.94
N GLU A 206 -4.09 -10.72 11.93
CA GLU A 206 -4.97 -11.47 12.83
C GLU A 206 -6.02 -10.56 13.49
N TYR A 207 -5.61 -9.34 13.87
CA TYR A 207 -6.45 -8.32 14.52
C TYR A 207 -6.93 -7.22 13.56
N ASP A 208 -6.86 -7.46 12.25
CA ASP A 208 -7.49 -6.55 11.28
C ASP A 208 -9.02 -6.63 11.38
N ASN A 209 -9.71 -5.64 10.86
CA ASN A 209 -11.17 -5.62 10.86
C ASN A 209 -11.78 -6.77 10.03
N ASP A 210 -12.95 -7.25 10.44
CA ASP A 210 -13.63 -8.40 9.83
C ASP A 210 -13.84 -8.24 8.31
N MET A 211 -14.04 -7.01 7.84
CA MET A 211 -14.26 -6.74 6.43
C MET A 211 -12.97 -6.99 5.62
N ALA A 212 -11.82 -6.54 6.11
CA ALA A 212 -10.53 -6.79 5.46
C ALA A 212 -10.21 -8.29 5.45
N LYS A 213 -10.46 -8.99 6.55
CA LYS A 213 -10.27 -10.45 6.66
C LYS A 213 -11.16 -11.20 5.66
N LYS A 214 -12.47 -10.91 5.63
CA LYS A 214 -13.41 -11.52 4.68
C LYS A 214 -13.03 -11.23 3.22
N ALA A 215 -12.66 -10.00 2.91
CA ALA A 215 -12.27 -9.61 1.56
C ALA A 215 -11.00 -10.34 1.10
N SER A 216 -10.00 -10.49 1.98
CA SER A 216 -8.75 -11.21 1.69
C SER A 216 -8.98 -12.70 1.46
N VAL A 217 -9.83 -13.36 2.29
CA VAL A 217 -10.20 -14.77 2.14
C VAL A 217 -10.95 -14.98 0.82
N SER A 218 -12.00 -14.19 0.56
CA SER A 218 -12.78 -14.28 -0.68
C SER A 218 -11.93 -14.06 -1.93
N TRP A 219 -10.94 -13.16 -1.84
CA TRP A 219 -10.00 -12.96 -2.95
C TRP A 219 -9.14 -14.19 -3.18
N HIS A 220 -8.54 -14.78 -2.13
CA HIS A 220 -7.75 -16.00 -2.23
C HIS A 220 -8.57 -17.16 -2.80
N GLU A 221 -9.81 -17.36 -2.36
CA GLU A 221 -10.71 -18.38 -2.89
C GLU A 221 -10.98 -18.20 -4.39
N SER A 222 -11.04 -16.97 -4.88
CA SER A 222 -11.22 -16.65 -6.31
C SER A 222 -9.92 -16.76 -7.13
N GLU A 223 -8.76 -16.75 -6.49
CA GLU A 223 -7.43 -16.88 -7.11
C GLU A 223 -6.61 -17.99 -6.39
N PRO A 224 -6.93 -19.29 -6.62
CA PRO A 224 -6.33 -20.39 -5.86
C PRO A 224 -4.81 -20.56 -6.06
N ASP A 225 -4.25 -19.97 -7.11
CA ASP A 225 -2.80 -19.92 -7.33
C ASP A 225 -2.10 -18.83 -6.46
N SER A 226 -2.86 -18.04 -5.70
CA SER A 226 -2.30 -17.05 -4.77
C SER A 226 -1.80 -17.69 -3.48
N GLU A 227 -0.84 -17.07 -2.81
CA GLU A 227 -0.48 -17.39 -1.43
C GLU A 227 -1.29 -16.51 -0.47
N TYR A 228 -1.93 -17.13 0.55
CA TYR A 228 -2.66 -16.40 1.59
C TYR A 228 -1.96 -16.54 2.93
N VAL A 229 -1.80 -15.42 3.65
CA VAL A 229 -1.17 -15.41 4.97
C VAL A 229 -1.95 -14.50 5.93
N GLU A 230 -2.39 -15.07 7.06
CA GLU A 230 -2.83 -14.31 8.23
C GLU A 230 -1.64 -14.10 9.17
N PHE A 231 -1.26 -12.84 9.44
CA PHE A 231 -0.11 -12.48 10.25
C PHE A 231 -0.50 -12.39 11.72
N SER A 232 0.04 -13.30 12.53
CA SER A 232 -0.24 -13.34 13.96
C SER A 232 0.35 -12.13 14.68
N GLY A 233 -0.41 -11.54 15.63
CA GLY A 233 0.01 -10.37 16.38
C GLY A 233 -0.03 -9.05 15.60
N ALA A 234 -0.67 -9.01 14.43
CA ALA A 234 -0.75 -7.83 13.58
C ALA A 234 -2.18 -7.32 13.40
N GLY A 235 -2.34 -6.00 13.34
CA GLY A 235 -3.53 -5.31 12.85
C GLY A 235 -3.47 -5.07 11.34
N HIS A 236 -4.07 -3.98 10.88
CA HIS A 236 -4.17 -3.63 9.46
C HIS A 236 -2.82 -3.28 8.81
N ILE A 237 -1.89 -2.68 9.55
CA ILE A 237 -0.56 -2.29 9.08
C ILE A 237 0.50 -3.32 9.48
N VAL A 238 0.35 -4.53 8.96
CA VAL A 238 1.15 -5.72 9.25
C VAL A 238 2.66 -5.47 9.22
N ASN A 239 3.14 -4.72 8.24
CA ASN A 239 4.56 -4.41 8.05
C ASN A 239 5.18 -3.62 9.20
N MET A 240 4.37 -2.92 9.99
CA MET A 240 4.81 -2.18 11.16
C MET A 240 4.60 -2.97 12.45
N ASP A 241 3.52 -3.76 12.55
CA ASP A 241 3.21 -4.56 13.72
C ASP A 241 4.14 -5.77 13.88
N THR A 242 4.39 -6.49 12.78
CA THR A 242 5.17 -7.74 12.78
C THR A 242 6.22 -7.74 11.66
N PRO A 243 7.16 -6.77 11.66
CA PRO A 243 8.08 -6.55 10.55
C PRO A 243 8.94 -7.77 10.20
N GLU A 244 9.39 -8.54 11.19
CA GLU A 244 10.19 -9.73 10.96
C GLU A 244 9.40 -10.83 10.24
N GLN A 245 8.16 -11.08 10.69
CA GLN A 245 7.29 -12.07 10.06
C GLN A 245 6.95 -11.65 8.65
N PHE A 246 6.56 -10.38 8.47
CA PHE A 246 6.27 -9.79 7.17
C PHE A 246 7.45 -9.95 6.21
N ASN A 247 8.66 -9.57 6.63
CA ASN A 247 9.86 -9.63 5.81
C ASN A 247 10.21 -11.07 5.39
N LYS A 248 10.09 -12.04 6.31
CA LYS A 248 10.34 -13.47 6.02
C LYS A 248 9.36 -14.02 4.98
N VAL A 249 8.08 -13.67 5.09
CA VAL A 249 7.03 -14.08 4.13
C VAL A 249 7.29 -13.42 2.78
N LEU A 250 7.47 -12.10 2.76
CA LEU A 250 7.70 -11.34 1.54
C LEU A 250 8.91 -11.87 0.76
N LYS A 251 10.01 -12.22 1.45
CA LYS A 251 11.23 -12.74 0.82
C LYS A 251 11.00 -14.03 0.01
N LYS A 252 10.00 -14.85 0.33
CA LYS A 252 9.68 -16.08 -0.41
C LYS A 252 8.99 -15.78 -1.74
N VAL A 253 8.30 -14.65 -1.84
CA VAL A 253 7.48 -14.26 -3.00
C VAL A 253 8.25 -13.39 -4.00
N ILE A 254 9.24 -12.63 -3.52
CA ILE A 254 10.09 -11.78 -4.37
C ILE A 254 10.87 -12.62 -5.40
N ARG A 255 10.87 -12.16 -6.66
CA ARG A 255 11.52 -12.79 -7.82
C ARG A 255 12.64 -11.91 -8.38
#